data_ac29be53734cf114d0ab47513d392292
#
_entry.id   ac29be53734cf114d0ab47513d392292
#
_cell.length_a   1.000
_cell.length_b   1.000
_cell.length_c   1.000
_cell.angle_alpha   90.00
_cell.angle_beta   90.00
_cell.angle_gamma   90.00
#
_symmetry.space_group_name_H-M   'P 1'
#
loop_
_entity.id
_entity.type
_entity.pdbx_description
1 polymer ?
#
loop_
_entity_poly.entity_id
_entity_poly.type
_entity_poly.pdbx_seq_one_letter_code
_entity_poly.pdbx_strand_id
1 'polypeptide(L)'
;MSSRQRAVCESVPTRSSAQLADQLRARISKGTLAGGSFLPSERELAREQKVSSKTARRALKLLESEALIVSESRRGYRVLSRANDPDRGCPIAMVIANPPESGDRSFYGSLLGALQDAAGRRGWSLLGVQREGRPIGEVVERLRAARACGAVVDSLDTELLEAVRRLGVPVVLADAWFADSPCDAVVQDGFAGGVLAAEWLAGRGHRRIAFLGPDPRGADMLVVERFSGAVGGLARSGLALDPGLTAVTRQGDPDAAARCARELLSRADRPTAVLALWQGFAREAARAARELGLAVGRDLDLVGWTTSPAPGAPEATGAAGPELSAEVVWSPADLAELCILRLMQRRADPRMPASLTRVPVRLEVRG
;
A
#
# COMPACT_ATOMS: atom_id res chain seq x y z
N MET A 1 -23.92 41.14 56.58
CA MET A 1 -24.36 40.73 55.24
C MET A 1 -23.11 40.54 54.38
N SER A 2 -22.69 39.31 54.22
CA SER A 2 -21.40 38.98 53.59
C SER A 2 -21.63 38.40 52.21
N SER A 3 -21.21 39.12 51.17
CA SER A 3 -21.26 38.69 49.79
C SER A 3 -19.99 37.88 49.50
N ARG A 4 -20.12 36.55 49.39
CA ARG A 4 -19.04 35.67 48.90
C ARG A 4 -18.95 35.81 47.38
N GLN A 5 -17.92 36.49 46.88
CA GLN A 5 -17.49 36.44 45.48
C GLN A 5 -16.95 35.05 45.17
N ARG A 6 -17.66 34.31 44.32
CA ARG A 6 -17.12 33.10 43.70
C ARG A 6 -16.13 33.52 42.60
N ALA A 7 -14.84 33.19 42.84
CA ALA A 7 -13.84 33.29 41.80
C ALA A 7 -14.14 32.22 40.72
N VAL A 8 -14.48 32.71 39.53
CA VAL A 8 -14.58 31.87 38.29
C VAL A 8 -13.15 31.50 37.91
N CYS A 9 -12.78 30.27 38.14
CA CYS A 9 -11.53 29.73 37.64
C CYS A 9 -11.67 29.55 36.10
N GLU A 10 -11.18 30.51 35.32
CA GLU A 10 -11.06 30.35 33.87
C GLU A 10 -10.14 29.19 33.56
N SER A 11 -10.71 28.08 33.10
CA SER A 11 -9.97 26.93 32.61
C SER A 11 -9.25 27.33 31.33
N VAL A 12 -7.93 27.48 31.37
CA VAL A 12 -7.08 27.62 30.19
C VAL A 12 -7.34 26.42 29.27
N PRO A 13 -7.72 26.62 28.01
CA PRO A 13 -8.04 25.52 27.12
C PRO A 13 -6.80 24.63 26.93
N THR A 14 -6.90 23.39 27.37
CA THR A 14 -5.84 22.40 27.27
C THR A 14 -5.62 22.05 25.82
N ARG A 15 -4.47 22.40 25.25
CA ARG A 15 -4.11 22.10 23.85
C ARG A 15 -4.24 20.60 23.54
N SER A 16 -4.88 20.29 22.41
CA SER A 16 -4.96 18.92 21.93
C SER A 16 -3.60 18.41 21.38
N SER A 17 -3.44 17.11 21.27
CA SER A 17 -2.23 16.52 20.67
C SER A 17 -2.03 16.96 19.21
N ALA A 18 -3.10 17.17 18.44
CA ALA A 18 -3.04 17.69 17.09
C ALA A 18 -2.52 19.13 17.06
N GLN A 19 -3.06 20.01 17.90
CA GLN A 19 -2.59 21.40 17.99
C GLN A 19 -1.12 21.52 18.40
N LEU A 20 -0.66 20.66 19.31
CA LEU A 20 0.74 20.62 19.69
C LEU A 20 1.62 20.11 18.53
N ALA A 21 1.18 19.10 17.82
CA ALA A 21 1.88 18.60 16.62
C ALA A 21 1.96 19.68 15.54
N ASP A 22 0.87 20.41 15.28
CA ASP A 22 0.83 21.54 14.32
C ASP A 22 1.82 22.64 14.69
N GLN A 23 1.92 23.00 15.96
CA GLN A 23 2.87 23.99 16.44
C GLN A 23 4.33 23.54 16.25
N LEU A 24 4.64 22.31 16.61
CA LEU A 24 5.98 21.75 16.43
C LEU A 24 6.33 21.60 14.94
N ARG A 25 5.36 21.19 14.11
CA ARG A 25 5.50 21.12 12.65
C ARG A 25 5.85 22.51 12.05
N ALA A 26 5.14 23.54 12.49
CA ALA A 26 5.42 24.91 12.05
C ALA A 26 6.82 25.41 12.48
N ARG A 27 7.30 25.00 13.65
CA ARG A 27 8.66 25.33 14.13
C ARG A 27 9.75 24.58 13.37
N ILE A 28 9.49 23.32 13.01
CA ILE A 28 10.39 22.51 12.16
C ILE A 28 10.44 23.12 10.74
N SER A 29 9.29 23.46 10.17
CA SER A 29 9.23 24.04 8.81
C SER A 29 9.86 25.42 8.71
N LYS A 30 9.78 26.25 9.78
CA LYS A 30 10.44 27.56 9.86
C LYS A 30 11.93 27.49 10.24
N GLY A 31 12.45 26.27 10.50
CA GLY A 31 13.87 26.09 10.89
C GLY A 31 14.19 26.50 12.33
N THR A 32 13.20 26.92 13.14
CA THR A 32 13.41 27.23 14.57
C THR A 32 13.71 26.00 15.41
N LEU A 33 13.34 24.80 14.93
CA LEU A 33 13.84 23.53 15.37
C LEU A 33 14.72 22.99 14.24
N ALA A 34 16.02 23.15 14.41
CA ALA A 34 16.97 22.79 13.37
C ALA A 34 16.97 21.29 13.10
N GLY A 35 17.13 20.90 11.84
CA GLY A 35 17.36 19.51 11.49
C GLY A 35 18.58 18.94 12.19
N GLY A 36 18.49 17.71 12.66
CA GLY A 36 19.52 17.06 13.46
C GLY A 36 19.47 17.40 14.96
N SER A 37 18.74 18.45 15.37
CA SER A 37 18.60 18.79 16.79
C SER A 37 17.63 17.82 17.50
N PHE A 38 17.84 17.65 18.79
CA PHE A 38 16.92 16.87 19.64
C PHE A 38 15.78 17.74 20.16
N LEU A 39 14.58 17.21 20.14
CA LEU A 39 13.43 17.79 20.83
C LEU A 39 13.57 17.59 22.35
N PRO A 40 12.96 18.49 23.17
CA PRO A 40 12.81 18.23 24.59
C PRO A 40 12.17 16.88 24.84
N SER A 41 12.51 16.23 25.94
CA SER A 41 11.88 14.98 26.35
C SER A 41 10.36 15.13 26.49
N GLU A 42 9.61 14.01 26.43
CA GLU A 42 8.15 14.03 26.60
C GLU A 42 7.70 14.80 27.84
N ARG A 43 8.47 14.67 28.95
CA ARG A 43 8.17 15.35 30.22
C ARG A 43 8.47 16.85 30.14
N GLU A 44 9.58 17.24 29.57
CA GLU A 44 9.95 18.64 29.37
C GLU A 44 8.99 19.33 28.44
N LEU A 45 8.65 18.69 27.31
CA LEU A 45 7.68 19.21 26.34
C LEU A 45 6.30 19.38 26.98
N ALA A 46 5.86 18.41 27.79
CA ALA A 46 4.60 18.50 28.51
C ALA A 46 4.57 19.69 29.48
N ARG A 47 5.67 19.92 30.20
CA ARG A 47 5.83 21.04 31.12
C ARG A 47 5.85 22.39 30.39
N GLU A 48 6.65 22.52 29.35
CA GLU A 48 6.79 23.76 28.55
C GLU A 48 5.47 24.16 27.88
N GLN A 49 4.76 23.18 27.34
CA GLN A 49 3.52 23.42 26.60
C GLN A 49 2.26 23.36 27.46
N LYS A 50 2.42 23.14 28.77
CA LYS A 50 1.31 23.02 29.76
C LYS A 50 0.26 21.99 29.34
N VAL A 51 0.72 20.82 28.87
CA VAL A 51 -0.14 19.70 28.47
C VAL A 51 0.21 18.43 29.27
N SER A 52 -0.63 17.40 29.21
CA SER A 52 -0.29 16.11 29.82
C SER A 52 0.83 15.40 29.07
N SER A 53 1.62 14.56 29.78
CA SER A 53 2.64 13.72 29.12
C SER A 53 2.03 12.79 28.05
N LYS A 54 0.77 12.35 28.25
CA LYS A 54 0.03 11.57 27.25
C LYS A 54 -0.25 12.38 25.98
N THR A 55 -0.57 13.66 26.12
CA THR A 55 -0.79 14.59 25.00
C THR A 55 0.51 14.86 24.26
N ALA A 56 1.61 15.12 24.98
CA ALA A 56 2.93 15.30 24.38
C ALA A 56 3.39 14.07 23.60
N ARG A 57 3.26 12.87 24.20
CA ARG A 57 3.60 11.60 23.54
C ARG A 57 2.79 11.37 22.27
N ARG A 58 1.47 11.65 22.29
CA ARG A 58 0.63 11.54 21.09
C ARG A 58 1.04 12.52 19.99
N ALA A 59 1.37 13.76 20.36
CA ALA A 59 1.87 14.75 19.41
C ALA A 59 3.20 14.33 18.77
N LEU A 60 4.15 13.80 19.59
CA LEU A 60 5.43 13.28 19.09
C LEU A 60 5.22 12.07 18.16
N LYS A 61 4.32 11.16 18.50
CA LYS A 61 3.98 10.03 17.62
C LYS A 61 3.37 10.49 16.29
N LEU A 62 2.55 11.54 16.28
CA LEU A 62 2.05 12.13 15.03
C LEU A 62 3.19 12.67 14.17
N LEU A 63 4.12 13.42 14.77
CA LEU A 63 5.28 13.95 14.05
C LEU A 63 6.25 12.84 13.60
N GLU A 64 6.36 11.76 14.35
CA GLU A 64 7.15 10.58 13.98
C GLU A 64 6.50 9.82 12.81
N SER A 65 5.17 9.64 12.84
CA SER A 65 4.43 9.06 11.71
C SER A 65 4.49 9.92 10.45
N GLU A 66 4.68 11.24 10.60
CA GLU A 66 4.90 12.18 9.49
C GLU A 66 6.38 12.28 9.07
N ALA A 67 7.26 11.46 9.68
CA ALA A 67 8.71 11.49 9.48
C ALA A 67 9.33 12.91 9.61
N LEU A 68 8.81 13.70 10.52
CA LEU A 68 9.40 14.99 10.90
C LEU A 68 10.45 14.83 11.99
N ILE A 69 10.32 13.79 12.78
CA ILE A 69 11.22 13.41 13.86
C ILE A 69 11.42 11.90 13.84
N VAL A 70 12.49 11.44 14.46
CA VAL A 70 12.79 10.02 14.67
C VAL A 70 13.13 9.78 16.14
N SER A 71 12.62 8.69 16.71
CA SER A 71 12.97 8.26 18.05
C SER A 71 14.35 7.59 18.04
N GLU A 72 15.30 8.10 18.82
CA GLU A 72 16.59 7.46 19.06
C GLU A 72 16.62 6.88 20.47
N SER A 73 16.94 5.59 20.56
CA SER A 73 17.00 4.88 21.83
C SER A 73 17.90 5.61 22.83
N ARG A 74 17.40 5.91 24.03
CA ARG A 74 18.06 6.62 25.14
C ARG A 74 18.40 8.10 24.89
N ARG A 75 18.17 8.64 23.66
CA ARG A 75 18.49 10.04 23.32
C ARG A 75 17.26 10.91 23.10
N GLY A 76 16.10 10.32 22.89
CA GLY A 76 14.85 11.05 22.65
C GLY A 76 14.50 11.19 21.18
N TYR A 77 13.78 12.25 20.84
CA TYR A 77 13.31 12.49 19.46
C TYR A 77 14.23 13.51 18.76
N ARG A 78 14.83 13.11 17.64
CA ARG A 78 15.64 13.99 16.81
C ARG A 78 14.81 14.52 15.63
N VAL A 79 14.92 15.83 15.37
CA VAL A 79 14.31 16.48 14.20
C VAL A 79 14.99 15.97 12.94
N LEU A 80 14.22 15.43 12.01
CA LEU A 80 14.74 15.08 10.69
C LEU A 80 14.93 16.38 9.90
N SER A 81 16.13 16.57 9.36
CA SER A 81 16.52 17.83 8.72
C SER A 81 15.71 18.05 7.43
N ARG A 82 14.86 19.08 7.40
CA ARG A 82 14.21 19.55 6.17
C ARG A 82 14.83 20.82 5.60
N ALA A 83 15.49 21.63 6.42
CA ALA A 83 15.96 22.95 6.00
C ALA A 83 17.35 22.94 5.34
N ASN A 84 18.21 21.98 5.69
CA ASN A 84 19.55 21.80 5.16
C ASN A 84 19.75 20.41 4.55
N ASP A 85 18.70 19.79 4.01
CA ASP A 85 18.85 18.54 3.29
C ASP A 85 19.57 18.84 1.97
N PRO A 86 20.84 18.39 1.78
CA PRO A 86 21.60 18.63 0.56
C PRO A 86 20.89 18.07 -0.68
N ASP A 87 19.89 17.23 -0.46
CA ASP A 87 19.11 16.61 -1.51
C ASP A 87 17.68 17.20 -1.64
N ARG A 88 17.42 18.36 -1.07
CA ARG A 88 16.16 19.06 -1.31
C ARG A 88 16.04 19.40 -2.79
N GLY A 89 15.05 18.79 -3.44
CA GLY A 89 14.86 18.88 -4.89
C GLY A 89 15.44 17.71 -5.67
N CYS A 90 16.16 16.78 -5.01
CA CYS A 90 16.53 15.52 -5.65
C CYS A 90 15.29 14.67 -5.94
N PRO A 91 15.19 14.05 -7.10
CA PRO A 91 14.09 13.18 -7.40
C PRO A 91 14.19 11.84 -6.66
N ILE A 92 13.04 11.34 -6.21
CA ILE A 92 12.83 9.92 -5.92
C ILE A 92 12.48 9.26 -7.24
N ALA A 93 13.17 8.20 -7.60
CA ALA A 93 12.83 7.43 -8.78
C ALA A 93 11.72 6.41 -8.47
N MET A 94 10.70 6.34 -9.32
CA MET A 94 9.80 5.18 -9.39
C MET A 94 10.19 4.34 -10.60
N VAL A 95 10.73 3.16 -10.36
CA VAL A 95 11.15 2.22 -11.40
C VAL A 95 10.08 1.14 -11.56
N ILE A 96 9.48 1.07 -12.74
CA ILE A 96 8.49 0.06 -13.11
C ILE A 96 9.15 -0.85 -14.14
N ALA A 97 9.40 -2.11 -13.76
CA ALA A 97 10.08 -3.05 -14.66
C ALA A 97 9.17 -3.65 -15.71
N ASN A 98 7.99 -4.03 -15.32
CA ASN A 98 7.04 -4.73 -16.19
C ASN A 98 5.68 -4.04 -16.10
N PRO A 99 5.45 -2.98 -16.89
CA PRO A 99 4.10 -2.43 -16.98
C PRO A 99 3.17 -3.54 -17.47
N PRO A 100 1.95 -3.66 -16.92
CA PRO A 100 1.03 -4.71 -17.32
C PRO A 100 0.70 -4.55 -18.81
N GLU A 101 0.91 -5.62 -19.57
CA GLU A 101 0.55 -5.69 -21.00
C GLU A 101 -0.97 -5.54 -21.20
N SER A 102 -1.76 -5.85 -20.19
CA SER A 102 -3.21 -5.81 -20.21
C SER A 102 -3.79 -4.87 -19.14
N GLY A 103 -4.15 -3.68 -19.58
CA GLY A 103 -5.35 -3.00 -19.07
C GLY A 103 -5.31 -2.37 -17.67
N ASP A 104 -4.40 -2.69 -16.78
CA ASP A 104 -4.41 -2.11 -15.42
C ASP A 104 -3.52 -0.87 -15.29
N ARG A 105 -3.60 0.00 -16.30
CA ARG A 105 -2.95 1.32 -16.27
C ARG A 105 -3.47 2.20 -15.13
N SER A 106 -4.67 1.90 -14.61
CA SER A 106 -5.28 2.65 -13.51
C SER A 106 -4.51 2.48 -12.21
N PHE A 107 -3.99 1.27 -11.93
CA PHE A 107 -3.16 1.00 -10.77
C PHE A 107 -1.88 1.84 -10.76
N TYR A 108 -1.09 1.77 -11.85
CA TYR A 108 0.15 2.55 -11.93
C TYR A 108 -0.09 4.06 -11.96
N GLY A 109 -1.17 4.52 -12.59
CA GLY A 109 -1.58 5.92 -12.54
C GLY A 109 -1.87 6.37 -11.11
N SER A 110 -2.62 5.57 -10.36
CA SER A 110 -2.95 5.84 -8.95
C SER A 110 -1.70 5.80 -8.05
N LEU A 111 -0.82 4.81 -8.24
CA LEU A 111 0.40 4.69 -7.47
C LEU A 111 1.39 5.83 -7.76
N LEU A 112 1.59 6.17 -9.03
CA LEU A 112 2.46 7.29 -9.43
C LEU A 112 1.95 8.62 -8.88
N GLY A 113 0.64 8.89 -8.99
CA GLY A 113 0.03 10.08 -8.42
C GLY A 113 0.20 10.14 -6.90
N ALA A 114 -0.06 9.04 -6.21
CA ALA A 114 0.10 8.94 -4.77
C ALA A 114 1.57 9.13 -4.32
N LEU A 115 2.53 8.55 -5.05
CA LEU A 115 3.96 8.76 -4.78
C LEU A 115 4.39 10.20 -5.03
N GLN A 116 3.87 10.83 -6.10
CA GLN A 116 4.14 12.23 -6.40
C GLN A 116 3.64 13.14 -5.27
N ASP A 117 2.44 12.90 -4.78
CA ASP A 117 1.86 13.65 -3.66
C ASP A 117 2.65 13.41 -2.36
N ALA A 118 2.97 12.16 -2.05
CA ALA A 118 3.72 11.80 -0.84
C ALA A 118 5.13 12.38 -0.84
N ALA A 119 5.83 12.33 -1.98
CA ALA A 119 7.14 12.94 -2.17
C ALA A 119 7.06 14.47 -2.12
N GLY A 120 6.07 15.06 -2.83
CA GLY A 120 5.85 16.51 -2.89
C GLY A 120 5.59 17.14 -1.53
N ARG A 121 4.78 16.49 -0.67
CA ARG A 121 4.58 16.95 0.72
C ARG A 121 5.89 17.06 1.52
N ARG A 122 6.94 16.38 1.08
CA ARG A 122 8.27 16.37 1.70
C ARG A 122 9.33 17.17 0.94
N GLY A 123 8.91 17.84 -0.13
CA GLY A 123 9.80 18.69 -0.96
C GLY A 123 10.68 17.89 -1.92
N TRP A 124 10.33 16.63 -2.19
CA TRP A 124 10.94 15.79 -3.20
C TRP A 124 10.12 15.80 -4.49
N SER A 125 10.78 15.63 -5.63
CA SER A 125 10.10 15.36 -6.90
C SER A 125 10.08 13.88 -7.21
N LEU A 126 9.21 13.44 -8.11
CA LEU A 126 9.14 12.05 -8.57
C LEU A 126 9.66 11.96 -10.00
N LEU A 127 10.54 11.00 -10.25
CA LEU A 127 11.01 10.61 -11.58
C LEU A 127 10.44 9.24 -11.94
N GLY A 128 9.52 9.16 -12.89
CA GLY A 128 9.05 7.90 -13.43
C GLY A 128 10.06 7.29 -14.42
N VAL A 129 10.45 6.05 -14.21
CA VAL A 129 11.33 5.30 -15.11
C VAL A 129 10.69 3.95 -15.41
N GLN A 130 10.22 3.79 -16.64
CA GLN A 130 9.70 2.51 -17.11
C GLN A 130 10.81 1.75 -17.85
N ARG A 131 10.95 0.46 -17.57
CA ARG A 131 11.96 -0.37 -18.24
C ARG A 131 11.55 -0.74 -19.64
N GLU A 132 10.35 -1.24 -19.86
CA GLU A 132 9.77 -1.58 -21.19
C GLU A 132 10.78 -2.16 -22.19
N GLY A 133 11.47 -3.24 -21.79
CA GLY A 133 12.48 -3.87 -22.64
C GLY A 133 13.83 -3.13 -22.74
N ARG A 134 14.01 -1.98 -22.09
CA ARG A 134 15.30 -1.28 -22.05
C ARG A 134 16.34 -2.09 -21.28
N PRO A 135 17.61 -2.04 -21.69
CA PRO A 135 18.70 -2.62 -20.93
C PRO A 135 18.77 -2.04 -19.50
N ILE A 136 19.11 -2.85 -18.52
CA ILE A 136 19.24 -2.42 -17.11
C ILE A 136 20.20 -1.23 -16.99
N GLY A 137 21.29 -1.23 -17.77
CA GLY A 137 22.26 -0.14 -17.78
C GLY A 137 21.64 1.22 -18.12
N GLU A 138 20.68 1.27 -19.05
CA GLU A 138 19.98 2.52 -19.41
C GLU A 138 19.12 3.03 -18.24
N VAL A 139 18.41 2.13 -17.55
CA VAL A 139 17.63 2.50 -16.35
C VAL A 139 18.55 3.11 -15.30
N VAL A 140 19.68 2.46 -15.01
CA VAL A 140 20.65 2.90 -14.01
C VAL A 140 21.26 4.28 -14.40
N GLU A 141 21.61 4.48 -15.67
CA GLU A 141 22.15 5.76 -16.15
C GLU A 141 21.12 6.89 -16.02
N ARG A 142 19.84 6.63 -16.28
CA ARG A 142 18.78 7.63 -16.08
C ARG A 142 18.66 8.05 -14.62
N LEU A 143 18.73 7.09 -13.68
CA LEU A 143 18.71 7.39 -12.25
C LEU A 143 19.94 8.21 -11.83
N ARG A 144 21.11 7.84 -12.35
CA ARG A 144 22.38 8.53 -12.07
C ARG A 144 22.39 9.96 -12.64
N ALA A 145 21.99 10.12 -13.89
CA ALA A 145 21.91 11.42 -14.56
C ALA A 145 20.94 12.38 -13.86
N ALA A 146 19.81 11.83 -13.35
CA ALA A 146 18.84 12.59 -12.57
C ALA A 146 19.30 12.86 -11.14
N ARG A 147 20.40 12.27 -10.67
CA ARG A 147 20.86 12.34 -9.28
C ARG A 147 19.76 11.89 -8.30
N ALA A 148 19.09 10.78 -8.62
CA ALA A 148 18.05 10.26 -7.75
C ALA A 148 18.59 10.00 -6.34
N CYS A 149 17.89 10.45 -5.32
CA CYS A 149 18.30 10.30 -3.92
C CYS A 149 17.63 9.12 -3.21
N GLY A 150 16.80 8.38 -3.91
CA GLY A 150 16.15 7.15 -3.49
C GLY A 150 15.39 6.53 -4.64
N ALA A 151 15.06 5.26 -4.53
CA ALA A 151 14.29 4.56 -5.53
C ALA A 151 13.16 3.74 -4.89
N VAL A 152 11.96 3.88 -5.43
CA VAL A 152 10.85 2.95 -5.24
C VAL A 152 10.82 2.06 -6.46
N VAL A 153 10.85 0.74 -6.27
CA VAL A 153 11.00 -0.22 -7.37
C VAL A 153 9.85 -1.22 -7.33
N ASP A 154 9.08 -1.26 -8.41
CA ASP A 154 8.11 -2.31 -8.66
C ASP A 154 8.73 -3.31 -9.66
N SER A 155 9.40 -4.30 -9.12
CA SER A 155 10.06 -5.33 -9.90
C SER A 155 10.45 -6.53 -9.06
N LEU A 156 10.35 -7.70 -9.66
CA LEU A 156 10.90 -8.97 -9.17
C LEU A 156 12.21 -9.35 -9.88
N ASP A 157 12.71 -8.50 -10.78
CA ASP A 157 13.98 -8.68 -11.46
C ASP A 157 15.12 -8.37 -10.48
N THR A 158 15.75 -9.42 -9.96
CA THR A 158 16.83 -9.33 -8.99
C THR A 158 18.08 -8.65 -9.56
N GLU A 159 18.33 -8.79 -10.87
CA GLU A 159 19.46 -8.15 -11.55
C GLU A 159 19.26 -6.63 -11.63
N LEU A 160 18.05 -6.20 -11.99
CA LEU A 160 17.68 -4.78 -11.98
C LEU A 160 17.78 -4.21 -10.55
N LEU A 161 17.23 -4.91 -9.58
CA LEU A 161 17.25 -4.49 -8.18
C LEU A 161 18.67 -4.29 -7.67
N GLU A 162 19.55 -5.25 -7.95
CA GLU A 162 20.96 -5.17 -7.56
C GLU A 162 21.69 -4.02 -8.28
N ALA A 163 21.39 -3.80 -9.55
CA ALA A 163 21.97 -2.70 -10.31
C ALA A 163 21.54 -1.32 -9.75
N VAL A 164 20.27 -1.17 -9.35
CA VAL A 164 19.77 0.06 -8.70
C VAL A 164 20.41 0.23 -7.32
N ARG A 165 20.54 -0.84 -6.52
CA ARG A 165 21.19 -0.79 -5.20
C ARG A 165 22.65 -0.35 -5.26
N ARG A 166 23.39 -0.74 -6.31
CA ARG A 166 24.78 -0.29 -6.54
C ARG A 166 24.94 1.21 -6.75
N LEU A 167 23.84 1.95 -6.95
CA LEU A 167 23.89 3.42 -6.94
C LEU A 167 24.14 3.99 -5.54
N GLY A 168 24.02 3.19 -4.48
CA GLY A 168 24.23 3.62 -3.09
C GLY A 168 23.11 4.47 -2.52
N VAL A 169 21.95 4.52 -3.19
CA VAL A 169 20.76 5.23 -2.69
C VAL A 169 19.81 4.26 -1.96
N PRO A 170 18.98 4.73 -1.03
CA PRO A 170 17.92 3.95 -0.44
C PRO A 170 16.98 3.36 -1.49
N VAL A 171 16.64 2.07 -1.35
CA VAL A 171 15.72 1.37 -2.24
C VAL A 171 14.61 0.73 -1.42
N VAL A 172 13.37 0.89 -1.88
CA VAL A 172 12.18 0.26 -1.32
C VAL A 172 11.41 -0.42 -2.45
N LEU A 173 11.07 -1.69 -2.29
CA LEU A 173 10.18 -2.39 -3.18
C LEU A 173 8.73 -1.95 -2.92
N ALA A 174 7.98 -1.68 -3.97
CA ALA A 174 6.57 -1.31 -3.90
C ALA A 174 5.72 -2.36 -4.60
N ASP A 175 4.78 -2.93 -3.86
CA ASP A 175 3.87 -3.99 -4.31
C ASP A 175 4.61 -5.18 -4.97
N ALA A 176 5.83 -5.42 -4.53
CA ALA A 176 6.72 -6.49 -4.96
C ALA A 176 7.60 -6.91 -3.79
N TRP A 177 7.80 -8.20 -3.60
CA TRP A 177 8.74 -8.71 -2.60
C TRP A 177 9.11 -10.18 -2.85
N PHE A 178 10.21 -10.64 -2.26
CA PHE A 178 10.64 -12.03 -2.23
C PHE A 178 11.35 -12.34 -0.92
N ALA A 179 11.36 -13.61 -0.51
CA ALA A 179 11.72 -14.04 0.84
C ALA A 179 13.11 -13.55 1.30
N ASP A 180 14.08 -13.55 0.41
CA ASP A 180 15.47 -13.14 0.70
C ASP A 180 15.75 -11.71 0.21
N SER A 181 14.73 -10.85 0.13
CA SER A 181 14.92 -9.48 -0.35
C SER A 181 15.90 -8.72 0.53
N PRO A 182 16.96 -8.16 -0.07
CA PRO A 182 17.93 -7.34 0.65
C PRO A 182 17.42 -5.91 0.88
N CYS A 183 16.22 -5.58 0.41
CA CYS A 183 15.59 -4.27 0.48
C CYS A 183 14.34 -4.29 1.36
N ASP A 184 13.99 -3.10 1.86
CA ASP A 184 12.66 -2.89 2.41
C ASP A 184 11.59 -3.11 1.34
N ALA A 185 10.44 -3.63 1.73
CA ALA A 185 9.30 -3.78 0.86
C ALA A 185 8.03 -3.26 1.54
N VAL A 186 7.17 -2.62 0.76
CA VAL A 186 5.83 -2.22 1.16
C VAL A 186 4.85 -2.85 0.19
N VAL A 187 3.96 -3.69 0.71
CA VAL A 187 3.02 -4.47 -0.08
C VAL A 187 1.61 -4.40 0.52
N GLN A 188 0.60 -4.66 -0.26
CA GLN A 188 -0.73 -4.91 0.26
C GLN A 188 -0.77 -6.21 1.07
N ASP A 189 -1.63 -6.33 2.08
CA ASP A 189 -1.80 -7.57 2.84
C ASP A 189 -2.62 -8.59 2.03
N GLY A 190 -1.95 -9.23 1.08
CA GLY A 190 -2.55 -10.20 0.18
C GLY A 190 -3.13 -11.40 0.91
N PHE A 191 -2.45 -11.87 1.97
CA PHE A 191 -2.92 -12.99 2.76
C PHE A 191 -4.23 -12.67 3.50
N ALA A 192 -4.28 -11.55 4.21
CA ALA A 192 -5.51 -11.12 4.89
C ALA A 192 -6.66 -10.92 3.90
N GLY A 193 -6.39 -10.35 2.72
CA GLY A 193 -7.39 -10.19 1.67
C GLY A 193 -7.96 -11.51 1.16
N GLY A 194 -7.10 -12.51 0.95
CA GLY A 194 -7.51 -13.86 0.58
C GLY A 194 -8.40 -14.49 1.63
N VAL A 195 -8.03 -14.38 2.91
CA VAL A 195 -8.85 -14.87 4.04
C VAL A 195 -10.22 -14.20 4.05
N LEU A 196 -10.26 -12.86 4.01
CA LEU A 196 -11.52 -12.10 4.04
C LEU A 196 -12.48 -12.49 2.91
N ALA A 197 -11.96 -12.62 1.69
CA ALA A 197 -12.75 -12.99 0.51
C ALA A 197 -13.33 -14.40 0.65
N ALA A 198 -12.53 -15.38 1.05
CA ALA A 198 -12.93 -16.77 1.20
C ALA A 198 -13.94 -16.95 2.34
N GLU A 199 -13.71 -16.33 3.51
CA GLU A 199 -14.62 -16.39 4.66
C GLU A 199 -15.97 -15.72 4.32
N TRP A 200 -15.96 -14.61 3.58
CA TRP A 200 -17.19 -13.95 3.15
C TRP A 200 -18.03 -14.84 2.24
N LEU A 201 -17.43 -15.48 1.23
CA LEU A 201 -18.10 -16.40 0.33
C LEU A 201 -18.65 -17.62 1.10
N ALA A 202 -17.86 -18.22 1.97
CA ALA A 202 -18.28 -19.33 2.80
C ALA A 202 -19.42 -18.96 3.74
N GLY A 203 -19.39 -17.76 4.34
CA GLY A 203 -20.43 -17.19 5.20
C GLY A 203 -21.76 -16.95 4.48
N ARG A 204 -21.74 -16.69 3.16
CA ARG A 204 -22.94 -16.62 2.31
C ARG A 204 -23.51 -17.98 1.92
N GLY A 205 -22.91 -19.06 2.40
CA GLY A 205 -23.39 -20.42 2.17
C GLY A 205 -22.78 -21.13 0.96
N HIS A 206 -21.84 -20.49 0.25
CA HIS A 206 -21.16 -21.14 -0.86
C HIS A 206 -20.30 -22.31 -0.36
N ARG A 207 -20.37 -23.44 -1.06
CA ARG A 207 -19.57 -24.63 -0.81
C ARG A 207 -18.71 -25.03 -2.02
N ARG A 208 -19.12 -24.60 -3.19
CA ARG A 208 -18.40 -24.77 -4.46
C ARG A 208 -17.86 -23.40 -4.90
N ILE A 209 -16.68 -23.10 -4.40
CA ILE A 209 -15.99 -21.81 -4.63
C ILE A 209 -14.82 -22.08 -5.56
N ALA A 210 -14.80 -21.41 -6.72
CA ALA A 210 -13.69 -21.49 -7.65
C ALA A 210 -12.64 -20.43 -7.34
N PHE A 211 -11.40 -20.77 -7.63
CA PHE A 211 -10.29 -19.84 -7.67
C PHE A 211 -9.89 -19.60 -9.14
N LEU A 212 -9.75 -18.33 -9.52
CA LEU A 212 -9.34 -17.93 -10.85
C LEU A 212 -8.20 -16.89 -10.73
N GLY A 213 -7.00 -17.24 -11.20
CA GLY A 213 -5.85 -16.37 -11.05
C GLY A 213 -4.59 -16.88 -11.72
N PRO A 214 -3.44 -16.21 -11.51
CA PRO A 214 -2.16 -16.75 -11.92
C PRO A 214 -1.80 -18.03 -11.14
N ASP A 215 -0.98 -18.88 -11.77
CA ASP A 215 -0.46 -20.07 -11.10
C ASP A 215 0.47 -19.65 -9.94
N PRO A 216 0.17 -20.03 -8.69
CA PRO A 216 1.02 -19.70 -7.55
C PRO A 216 2.40 -20.35 -7.58
N ARG A 217 2.58 -21.40 -8.42
CA ARG A 217 3.86 -22.08 -8.60
C ARG A 217 4.76 -21.24 -9.52
N GLY A 218 5.82 -20.66 -8.97
CA GLY A 218 6.73 -19.78 -9.71
C GLY A 218 6.17 -18.36 -9.96
N ALA A 219 5.05 -18.03 -9.31
CA ALA A 219 4.52 -16.67 -9.29
C ALA A 219 5.25 -15.79 -8.27
N ASP A 220 4.97 -14.48 -8.33
CA ASP A 220 5.40 -13.57 -7.29
C ASP A 220 4.73 -13.87 -5.95
N MET A 221 5.32 -13.36 -4.87
CA MET A 221 4.83 -13.61 -3.52
C MET A 221 3.44 -13.01 -3.27
N LEU A 222 3.01 -12.01 -4.01
CA LEU A 222 1.66 -11.45 -3.90
C LEU A 222 0.59 -12.45 -4.35
N VAL A 223 0.87 -13.19 -5.44
CA VAL A 223 0.00 -14.29 -5.89
C VAL A 223 -0.06 -15.38 -4.83
N VAL A 224 1.12 -15.79 -4.33
CA VAL A 224 1.23 -16.84 -3.30
C VAL A 224 0.48 -16.44 -2.03
N GLU A 225 0.63 -15.20 -1.56
CA GLU A 225 -0.07 -14.71 -0.36
C GLU A 225 -1.58 -14.71 -0.53
N ARG A 226 -2.10 -14.16 -1.62
CA ARG A 226 -3.55 -14.11 -1.88
C ARG A 226 -4.14 -15.52 -2.00
N PHE A 227 -3.46 -16.40 -2.74
CA PHE A 227 -3.86 -17.80 -2.88
C PHE A 227 -3.86 -18.54 -1.54
N SER A 228 -2.77 -18.44 -0.78
CA SER A 228 -2.64 -19.08 0.53
C SER A 228 -3.63 -18.52 1.54
N GLY A 229 -3.93 -17.21 1.47
CA GLY A 229 -4.98 -16.57 2.26
C GLY A 229 -6.36 -17.14 1.93
N ALA A 230 -6.67 -17.32 0.65
CA ALA A 230 -7.94 -17.94 0.23
C ALA A 230 -8.07 -19.39 0.74
N VAL A 231 -7.02 -20.20 0.60
CA VAL A 231 -6.96 -21.56 1.15
C VAL A 231 -7.17 -21.55 2.67
N GLY A 232 -6.48 -20.66 3.38
CA GLY A 232 -6.59 -20.50 4.83
C GLY A 232 -8.01 -20.10 5.27
N GLY A 233 -8.65 -19.15 4.57
CA GLY A 233 -10.02 -18.69 4.84
C GLY A 233 -11.06 -19.78 4.61
N LEU A 234 -10.91 -20.57 3.53
CA LEU A 234 -11.74 -21.74 3.29
C LEU A 234 -11.59 -22.78 4.41
N ALA A 235 -10.35 -23.11 4.79
CA ALA A 235 -10.08 -24.09 5.85
C ALA A 235 -10.69 -23.64 7.20
N ARG A 236 -10.58 -22.37 7.57
CA ARG A 236 -11.22 -21.79 8.77
C ARG A 236 -12.76 -21.89 8.72
N SER A 237 -13.33 -21.91 7.52
CA SER A 237 -14.76 -22.07 7.27
C SER A 237 -15.19 -23.54 7.13
N GLY A 238 -14.31 -24.50 7.41
CA GLY A 238 -14.56 -25.93 7.27
C GLY A 238 -14.67 -26.42 5.82
N LEU A 239 -14.08 -25.68 4.89
CA LEU A 239 -14.05 -25.99 3.46
C LEU A 239 -12.61 -26.25 3.01
N ALA A 240 -12.48 -26.93 1.87
CA ALA A 240 -11.20 -27.08 1.18
C ALA A 240 -11.31 -26.48 -0.23
N LEU A 241 -10.18 -26.01 -0.74
CA LEU A 241 -10.10 -25.62 -2.13
C LEU A 241 -10.20 -26.90 -3.01
N ASP A 242 -11.16 -26.91 -3.92
CA ASP A 242 -11.32 -27.98 -4.88
C ASP A 242 -10.33 -27.79 -6.04
N PRO A 243 -9.37 -28.71 -6.25
CA PRO A 243 -8.47 -28.63 -7.39
C PRO A 243 -9.19 -28.57 -8.73
N GLY A 244 -10.38 -29.20 -8.84
CA GLY A 244 -11.21 -29.16 -10.05
C GLY A 244 -11.88 -27.80 -10.29
N LEU A 245 -11.92 -26.93 -9.28
CA LEU A 245 -12.42 -25.55 -9.36
C LEU A 245 -11.31 -24.50 -9.29
N THR A 246 -10.05 -24.95 -9.32
CA THR A 246 -8.89 -24.06 -9.33
C THR A 246 -8.39 -23.89 -10.75
N ALA A 247 -8.72 -22.77 -11.36
CA ALA A 247 -8.25 -22.41 -12.70
C ALA A 247 -7.11 -21.39 -12.60
N VAL A 248 -5.95 -21.85 -13.01
CA VAL A 248 -4.73 -21.02 -12.99
C VAL A 248 -4.17 -20.87 -14.40
N THR A 249 -3.71 -19.65 -14.68
CA THR A 249 -3.14 -19.32 -15.99
C THR A 249 -1.81 -18.59 -15.80
N ARG A 250 -1.11 -18.37 -16.91
CA ARG A 250 0.00 -17.41 -16.88
C ARG A 250 -0.54 -16.00 -16.65
N GLN A 251 0.14 -15.23 -15.81
CA GLN A 251 -0.15 -13.81 -15.61
C GLN A 251 0.01 -13.05 -16.94
N GLY A 252 -0.94 -12.15 -17.24
CA GLY A 252 -0.91 -11.35 -18.47
C GLY A 252 -1.53 -12.03 -19.69
N ASP A 253 -2.16 -13.21 -19.57
CA ASP A 253 -2.88 -13.85 -20.66
C ASP A 253 -4.42 -13.72 -20.48
N PRO A 254 -5.06 -12.65 -21.01
CA PRO A 254 -6.50 -12.43 -20.86
C PRO A 254 -7.32 -13.48 -21.61
N ASP A 255 -6.82 -14.04 -22.70
CA ASP A 255 -7.54 -15.06 -23.46
C ASP A 255 -7.58 -16.38 -22.69
N ALA A 256 -6.49 -16.75 -22.02
CA ALA A 256 -6.49 -17.90 -21.13
C ALA A 256 -7.42 -17.67 -19.93
N ALA A 257 -7.42 -16.50 -19.31
CA ALA A 257 -8.35 -16.15 -18.25
C ALA A 257 -9.80 -16.26 -18.69
N ALA A 258 -10.13 -15.76 -19.88
CA ALA A 258 -11.47 -15.86 -20.48
C ALA A 258 -11.89 -17.31 -20.75
N ARG A 259 -10.98 -18.13 -21.30
CA ARG A 259 -11.25 -19.57 -21.51
C ARG A 259 -11.52 -20.28 -20.20
N CYS A 260 -10.63 -20.11 -19.20
CA CYS A 260 -10.79 -20.74 -17.89
C CYS A 260 -12.10 -20.32 -17.19
N ALA A 261 -12.43 -19.03 -17.22
CA ALA A 261 -13.69 -18.54 -16.65
C ALA A 261 -14.92 -19.22 -17.31
N ARG A 262 -14.92 -19.30 -18.64
CA ARG A 262 -15.99 -19.92 -19.42
C ARG A 262 -16.11 -21.42 -19.14
N GLU A 263 -14.99 -22.14 -19.12
CA GLU A 263 -14.94 -23.56 -18.79
C GLU A 263 -15.48 -23.86 -17.39
N LEU A 264 -15.08 -23.07 -16.39
CA LEU A 264 -15.57 -23.21 -15.01
C LEU A 264 -17.08 -22.97 -14.91
N LEU A 265 -17.60 -21.92 -15.54
CA LEU A 265 -18.97 -21.48 -15.38
C LEU A 265 -19.96 -22.23 -16.30
N SER A 266 -19.50 -22.89 -17.37
CA SER A 266 -20.36 -23.69 -18.26
C SER A 266 -20.58 -25.14 -17.80
N ARG A 267 -19.93 -25.59 -16.74
CA ARG A 267 -20.05 -26.95 -16.21
C ARG A 267 -21.46 -27.19 -15.64
N ALA A 268 -21.99 -28.40 -15.76
CA ALA A 268 -23.25 -28.78 -15.13
C ALA A 268 -23.17 -28.62 -13.60
N ASP A 269 -22.01 -28.95 -13.01
CA ASP A 269 -21.68 -28.79 -11.60
C ASP A 269 -20.89 -27.53 -11.30
N ARG A 270 -21.19 -26.42 -11.99
CA ARG A 270 -20.45 -25.16 -11.91
C ARG A 270 -20.29 -24.65 -10.48
N PRO A 271 -19.23 -23.85 -10.21
CA PRO A 271 -19.13 -23.13 -8.93
C PRO A 271 -20.27 -22.13 -8.77
N THR A 272 -20.65 -21.89 -7.53
CA THR A 272 -21.63 -20.85 -7.17
C THR A 272 -20.98 -19.55 -6.74
N ALA A 273 -19.65 -19.56 -6.59
CA ALA A 273 -18.85 -18.37 -6.33
C ALA A 273 -17.48 -18.48 -7.01
N VAL A 274 -16.91 -17.34 -7.37
CA VAL A 274 -15.56 -17.23 -7.92
C VAL A 274 -14.77 -16.19 -7.14
N LEU A 275 -13.60 -16.58 -6.69
CA LEU A 275 -12.57 -15.68 -6.14
C LEU A 275 -11.56 -15.41 -7.24
N ALA A 276 -11.60 -14.21 -7.81
CA ALA A 276 -10.71 -13.79 -8.89
C ALA A 276 -9.57 -12.95 -8.32
N LEU A 277 -8.33 -13.35 -8.60
CA LEU A 277 -7.15 -12.83 -7.91
C LEU A 277 -6.75 -11.41 -8.32
N TRP A 278 -7.01 -11.04 -9.56
CA TRP A 278 -6.74 -9.71 -10.12
C TRP A 278 -7.98 -9.17 -10.82
N GLN A 279 -8.05 -7.85 -10.98
CA GLN A 279 -9.15 -7.19 -11.67
C GLN A 279 -9.35 -7.72 -13.11
N GLY A 280 -8.27 -8.06 -13.81
CA GLY A 280 -8.35 -8.69 -15.13
C GLY A 280 -9.11 -10.02 -15.12
N PHE A 281 -8.80 -10.89 -14.17
CA PHE A 281 -9.50 -12.18 -14.00
C PHE A 281 -10.97 -11.98 -13.59
N ALA A 282 -11.24 -11.02 -12.70
CA ALA A 282 -12.60 -10.68 -12.31
C ALA A 282 -13.44 -10.18 -13.50
N ARG A 283 -12.85 -9.36 -14.36
CA ARG A 283 -13.49 -8.88 -15.59
C ARG A 283 -13.84 -10.02 -16.54
N GLU A 284 -12.92 -10.95 -16.74
CA GLU A 284 -13.16 -12.10 -17.61
C GLU A 284 -14.21 -13.08 -17.00
N ALA A 285 -14.22 -13.27 -15.68
CA ALA A 285 -15.24 -14.04 -14.99
C ALA A 285 -16.63 -13.38 -15.11
N ALA A 286 -16.73 -12.07 -14.91
CA ALA A 286 -17.98 -11.32 -15.06
C ALA A 286 -18.48 -11.36 -16.53
N ARG A 287 -17.56 -11.27 -17.50
CA ARG A 287 -17.91 -11.40 -18.93
C ARG A 287 -18.46 -12.80 -19.23
N ALA A 288 -17.77 -13.85 -18.79
CA ALA A 288 -18.20 -15.21 -19.00
C ALA A 288 -19.58 -15.50 -18.33
N ALA A 289 -19.79 -14.99 -17.12
CA ALA A 289 -21.09 -15.08 -16.44
C ALA A 289 -22.20 -14.45 -17.28
N ARG A 290 -22.00 -13.26 -17.80
CA ARG A 290 -22.97 -12.55 -18.65
C ARG A 290 -23.24 -13.31 -19.96
N GLU A 291 -22.21 -13.82 -20.64
CA GLU A 291 -22.34 -14.63 -21.86
C GLU A 291 -23.17 -15.90 -21.62
N LEU A 292 -23.11 -16.46 -20.40
CA LEU A 292 -23.87 -17.66 -19.99
C LEU A 292 -25.25 -17.32 -19.36
N GLY A 293 -25.63 -16.05 -19.33
CA GLY A 293 -26.91 -15.61 -18.73
C GLY A 293 -26.94 -15.67 -17.20
N LEU A 294 -25.80 -15.73 -16.54
CA LEU A 294 -25.68 -15.76 -15.09
C LEU A 294 -25.61 -14.34 -14.53
N ALA A 295 -26.47 -14.00 -13.59
CA ALA A 295 -26.45 -12.71 -12.91
C ALA A 295 -25.54 -12.79 -11.68
N VAL A 296 -24.52 -11.92 -11.64
CA VAL A 296 -23.66 -11.75 -10.47
C VAL A 296 -24.49 -11.19 -9.30
N GLY A 297 -24.26 -11.71 -8.11
CA GLY A 297 -25.05 -11.40 -6.90
C GLY A 297 -26.32 -12.24 -6.72
N ARG A 298 -26.81 -12.90 -7.76
CA ARG A 298 -27.96 -13.77 -7.71
C ARG A 298 -27.63 -15.25 -8.03
N ASP A 299 -27.03 -15.50 -9.19
CA ASP A 299 -26.73 -16.85 -9.69
C ASP A 299 -25.29 -17.26 -9.42
N LEU A 300 -24.43 -16.28 -9.17
CA LEU A 300 -23.00 -16.41 -8.95
C LEU A 300 -22.52 -15.25 -8.09
N ASP A 301 -21.79 -15.51 -7.00
CA ASP A 301 -21.03 -14.46 -6.33
C ASP A 301 -19.63 -14.38 -6.91
N LEU A 302 -19.17 -13.18 -7.16
CA LEU A 302 -17.85 -12.90 -7.72
C LEU A 302 -17.12 -11.89 -6.82
N VAL A 303 -15.95 -12.31 -6.33
CA VAL A 303 -15.06 -11.44 -5.53
C VAL A 303 -13.80 -11.15 -6.32
N GLY A 304 -13.43 -9.88 -6.37
CA GLY A 304 -12.22 -9.40 -7.02
C GLY A 304 -11.33 -8.58 -6.09
N TRP A 305 -10.23 -8.07 -6.64
CA TRP A 305 -9.34 -7.10 -5.99
C TRP A 305 -9.38 -5.77 -6.73
N THR A 306 -9.37 -4.69 -5.95
CA THR A 306 -9.32 -3.33 -6.50
C THR A 306 -8.52 -2.39 -5.60
N THR A 307 -8.22 -1.22 -6.13
CA THR A 307 -7.62 -0.13 -5.37
C THR A 307 -8.68 0.88 -4.97
N SER A 308 -8.57 1.45 -3.77
CA SER A 308 -9.39 2.60 -3.42
C SER A 308 -9.02 3.80 -4.29
N PRO A 309 -10.00 4.62 -4.71
CA PRO A 309 -9.71 5.85 -5.40
C PRO A 309 -8.88 6.79 -4.52
N ALA A 310 -8.04 7.61 -5.14
CA ALA A 310 -7.32 8.65 -4.42
C ALA A 310 -8.33 9.62 -3.77
N PRO A 311 -8.04 10.13 -2.56
CA PRO A 311 -8.89 11.13 -1.93
C PRO A 311 -9.14 12.33 -2.87
N GLY A 312 -10.41 12.61 -3.19
CA GLY A 312 -10.81 13.69 -4.10
C GLY A 312 -10.68 13.36 -5.58
N ALA A 313 -10.31 12.15 -5.94
CA ALA A 313 -10.40 11.72 -7.34
C ALA A 313 -11.89 11.69 -7.76
N PRO A 314 -12.23 12.21 -8.96
CA PRO A 314 -13.57 12.02 -9.48
C PRO A 314 -13.86 10.52 -9.58
N GLU A 315 -15.06 10.12 -9.22
CA GLU A 315 -15.52 8.76 -9.50
C GLU A 315 -15.22 8.46 -10.96
N ALA A 316 -14.54 7.32 -11.21
CA ALA A 316 -14.09 7.00 -12.56
C ALA A 316 -15.30 6.94 -13.51
N THR A 317 -15.53 8.05 -14.20
CA THR A 317 -16.55 8.18 -15.24
C THR A 317 -16.02 7.52 -16.51
N GLY A 318 -16.09 6.21 -16.58
CA GLY A 318 -15.69 5.51 -17.79
C GLY A 318 -15.52 4.02 -17.56
N ALA A 319 -16.29 3.22 -18.25
CA ALA A 319 -16.46 1.78 -18.16
C ALA A 319 -16.70 1.30 -16.71
N ALA A 320 -17.94 1.04 -16.38
CA ALA A 320 -18.31 0.34 -15.15
C ALA A 320 -17.33 -0.81 -14.96
N GLY A 321 -16.68 -0.87 -13.79
CA GLY A 321 -15.85 -2.02 -13.43
C GLY A 321 -16.62 -3.33 -13.60
N PRO A 322 -15.96 -4.48 -13.52
CA PRO A 322 -16.67 -5.75 -13.59
C PRO A 322 -17.76 -5.76 -12.51
N GLU A 323 -18.92 -6.31 -12.87
CA GLU A 323 -19.99 -6.54 -11.90
C GLU A 323 -19.48 -7.55 -10.88
N LEU A 324 -19.37 -7.12 -9.61
CA LEU A 324 -18.81 -7.91 -8.52
C LEU A 324 -19.78 -7.91 -7.33
N SER A 325 -19.82 -9.00 -6.57
CA SER A 325 -20.56 -9.07 -5.33
C SER A 325 -19.81 -8.44 -4.17
N ALA A 326 -18.49 -8.53 -4.19
CA ALA A 326 -17.61 -7.88 -3.24
C ALA A 326 -16.21 -7.68 -3.82
N GLU A 327 -15.44 -6.78 -3.20
CA GLU A 327 -14.07 -6.49 -3.59
C GLU A 327 -13.16 -6.41 -2.38
N VAL A 328 -11.97 -6.98 -2.49
CA VAL A 328 -10.88 -6.70 -1.56
C VAL A 328 -10.22 -5.41 -2.01
N VAL A 329 -10.29 -4.41 -1.15
CA VAL A 329 -9.85 -3.03 -1.45
C VAL A 329 -8.64 -2.68 -0.62
N TRP A 330 -7.66 -2.02 -1.22
CA TRP A 330 -6.47 -1.48 -0.57
C TRP A 330 -6.11 -0.09 -1.14
N SER A 331 -5.26 0.64 -0.42
CA SER A 331 -4.95 2.05 -0.70
C SER A 331 -3.57 2.23 -1.33
N PRO A 332 -3.47 2.60 -2.62
CA PRO A 332 -2.20 3.02 -3.22
C PRO A 332 -1.59 4.24 -2.52
N ALA A 333 -2.42 5.11 -1.94
CA ALA A 333 -1.97 6.27 -1.20
C ALA A 333 -1.22 5.87 0.09
N ASP A 334 -1.73 4.87 0.82
CA ASP A 334 -1.06 4.36 2.02
C ASP A 334 0.24 3.63 1.66
N LEU A 335 0.24 2.87 0.56
CA LEU A 335 1.45 2.22 0.06
C LEU A 335 2.51 3.25 -0.31
N ALA A 336 2.16 4.28 -1.06
CA ALA A 336 3.06 5.37 -1.45
C ALA A 336 3.63 6.10 -0.22
N GLU A 337 2.78 6.45 0.74
CA GLU A 337 3.18 7.12 1.98
C GLU A 337 4.20 6.29 2.76
N LEU A 338 3.94 4.98 2.91
CA LEU A 338 4.84 4.05 3.60
C LEU A 338 6.15 3.85 2.84
N CYS A 339 6.14 3.79 1.50
CA CYS A 339 7.36 3.74 0.69
C CYS A 339 8.24 4.97 0.92
N ILE A 340 7.66 6.16 0.84
CA ILE A 340 8.38 7.42 1.06
C ILE A 340 8.91 7.50 2.50
N LEU A 341 8.09 7.10 3.48
CA LEU A 341 8.49 7.05 4.88
C LEU A 341 9.69 6.12 5.09
N ARG A 342 9.65 4.95 4.46
CA ARG A 342 10.72 3.95 4.57
C ARG A 342 12.01 4.41 3.90
N LEU A 343 11.92 5.09 2.76
CA LEU A 343 13.08 5.73 2.13
C LEU A 343 13.73 6.74 3.07
N MET A 344 12.93 7.58 3.73
CA MET A 344 13.45 8.56 4.70
C MET A 344 14.13 7.91 5.90
N GLN A 345 13.52 6.86 6.46
CA GLN A 345 14.09 6.10 7.57
C GLN A 345 15.42 5.45 7.18
N ARG A 346 15.44 4.76 6.02
CA ARG A 346 16.66 4.11 5.49
C ARG A 346 17.77 5.10 5.23
N ARG A 347 17.43 6.29 4.78
CA ARG A 347 18.38 7.38 4.58
C ARG A 347 18.96 7.90 5.88
N ALA A 348 18.12 8.03 6.93
CA ALA A 348 18.55 8.46 8.24
C ALA A 348 19.45 7.43 8.95
N ASP A 349 19.15 6.15 8.74
CA ASP A 349 19.92 5.02 9.26
C ASP A 349 20.07 3.90 8.19
N PRO A 350 21.14 3.92 7.39
CA PRO A 350 21.39 2.93 6.36
C PRO A 350 21.57 1.49 6.90
N ARG A 351 21.85 1.34 8.20
CA ARG A 351 22.12 0.03 8.84
C ARG A 351 20.87 -0.66 9.38
N MET A 352 19.70 -0.02 9.28
CA MET A 352 18.45 -0.68 9.68
C MET A 352 18.30 -2.02 8.97
N PRO A 353 17.76 -3.07 9.63
CA PRO A 353 17.43 -4.31 8.95
C PRO A 353 16.37 -4.05 7.88
N ALA A 354 16.40 -4.82 6.79
CA ALA A 354 15.32 -4.80 5.81
C ALA A 354 14.01 -5.25 6.47
N SER A 355 12.90 -4.69 6.03
CA SER A 355 11.59 -4.99 6.59
C SER A 355 10.53 -5.11 5.51
N LEU A 356 9.56 -5.98 5.76
CA LEU A 356 8.32 -6.07 4.99
C LEU A 356 7.20 -5.36 5.75
N THR A 357 6.63 -4.34 5.13
CA THR A 357 5.49 -3.59 5.67
C THR A 357 4.24 -3.89 4.86
N ARG A 358 3.14 -4.22 5.53
CA ARG A 358 1.87 -4.52 4.87
C ARG A 358 0.89 -3.37 5.01
N VAL A 359 0.29 -2.98 3.88
CA VAL A 359 -0.83 -2.04 3.81
C VAL A 359 -2.11 -2.83 4.10
N PRO A 360 -2.93 -2.41 5.06
CA PRO A 360 -4.18 -3.08 5.37
C PRO A 360 -5.12 -3.14 4.16
N VAL A 361 -5.85 -4.24 4.08
CA VAL A 361 -6.92 -4.45 3.10
C VAL A 361 -8.26 -4.55 3.81
N ARG A 362 -9.36 -4.30 3.10
CA ARG A 362 -10.71 -4.50 3.60
C ARG A 362 -11.58 -5.12 2.52
N LEU A 363 -12.64 -5.80 2.92
CA LEU A 363 -13.65 -6.30 2.00
C LEU A 363 -14.79 -5.29 1.92
N GLU A 364 -15.11 -4.85 0.72
CA GLU A 364 -16.27 -3.99 0.43
C GLU A 364 -17.31 -4.81 -0.32
N VAL A 365 -18.50 -4.89 0.24
CA VAL A 365 -19.65 -5.61 -0.37
C VAL A 365 -20.35 -4.64 -1.30
N ARG A 366 -20.61 -5.08 -2.51
CA ARG A 366 -21.40 -4.35 -3.50
C ARG A 366 -22.88 -4.72 -3.33
N GLY A 367 -23.72 -3.72 -3.29
CA GLY A 367 -25.17 -3.88 -3.10
C GLY A 367 -25.92 -4.08 -4.41
#